data_740274830c591d29d9f59dbc25ddffb8
#
_entry.id   740274830c591d29d9f59dbc25ddffb8
#
_cell.length_a   1.000
_cell.length_b   1.000
_cell.length_c   1.000
_cell.angle_alpha   90.00
_cell.angle_beta   90.00
_cell.angle_gamma   90.00
#
_symmetry.space_group_name_H-M   'P 1'
#
loop_
_entity.id
_entity.type
_entity.pdbx_description
1 polymer ?
#
loop_
_entity_poly.entity_id
_entity_poly.type
_entity_poly.pdbx_seq_one_letter_code
_entity_poly.pdbx_strand_id
1 'polypeptide(L)'
;PPGKIVGGEIIYQGENLLEKNKDQMRKIRGGEIAMIFQEPMTSLNPVFTVGKQIMEALRLHTDLDKEKAKERAIEMLKLVKIPLPEKRFNEYPHQLSGGMRQRVMIAMALSCNPKLLICDEPTTALDVTIQAQILDLINELKEKLGTSVMMITHDLGVIAEVADDVMVMYAGKVVEYGSADDIFESPKHPYTSGLMNCIPKLTDEDHTRLDVIKGMVPSFDQMPKGCAFCP
;
A
#
# COMPACT_ATOMS: atom_id res chain seq x y z
N PRO A 1 -14.11 -0.87 -18.56
CA PRO A 1 -14.25 -1.17 -17.15
C PRO A 1 -15.68 -0.88 -16.72
N PRO A 2 -16.29 -1.72 -15.85
CA PRO A 2 -17.69 -1.55 -15.48
C PRO A 2 -17.94 -0.34 -14.57
N GLY A 3 -16.88 0.18 -13.90
CA GLY A 3 -17.00 1.29 -12.97
C GLY A 3 -16.97 2.67 -13.66
N LYS A 4 -17.75 3.62 -13.13
CA LYS A 4 -17.76 5.03 -13.55
C LYS A 4 -17.66 5.93 -12.31
N ILE A 5 -16.76 6.91 -12.35
CA ILE A 5 -16.73 7.97 -11.35
C ILE A 5 -17.89 8.92 -11.64
N VAL A 6 -18.81 9.08 -10.69
CA VAL A 6 -20.03 9.86 -10.87
C VAL A 6 -19.95 11.26 -10.27
N GLY A 7 -18.92 11.54 -9.47
CA GLY A 7 -18.71 12.84 -8.84
C GLY A 7 -17.47 12.84 -7.93
N GLY A 8 -17.17 13.98 -7.33
CA GLY A 8 -16.01 14.19 -6.49
C GLY A 8 -14.77 14.64 -7.28
N GLU A 9 -13.69 14.87 -6.56
CA GLU A 9 -12.41 15.33 -7.08
C GLU A 9 -11.28 14.51 -6.47
N ILE A 10 -10.19 14.35 -7.21
CA ILE A 10 -8.93 13.78 -6.69
C ILE A 10 -7.86 14.82 -6.92
N ILE A 11 -7.53 15.59 -5.90
CA ILE A 11 -6.56 16.68 -6.00
C ILE A 11 -5.16 16.17 -5.67
N TYR A 12 -4.25 16.34 -6.60
CA TYR A 12 -2.83 16.05 -6.43
C TYR A 12 -2.02 17.28 -6.85
N GLN A 13 -1.22 17.84 -5.94
CA GLN A 13 -0.41 19.06 -6.18
C GLN A 13 -1.25 20.24 -6.73
N GLY A 14 -2.48 20.39 -6.25
CA GLY A 14 -3.38 21.46 -6.65
C GLY A 14 -4.13 21.24 -7.97
N GLU A 15 -3.93 20.10 -8.64
CA GLU A 15 -4.60 19.76 -9.89
C GLU A 15 -5.54 18.55 -9.72
N ASN A 16 -6.72 18.62 -10.36
CA ASN A 16 -7.68 17.51 -10.33
C ASN A 16 -7.25 16.40 -11.32
N LEU A 17 -6.92 15.23 -10.80
CA LEU A 17 -6.50 14.08 -11.60
C LEU A 17 -7.60 13.57 -12.55
N LEU A 18 -8.89 13.78 -12.21
CA LEU A 18 -10.01 13.33 -13.04
C LEU A 18 -10.16 14.12 -14.34
N GLU A 19 -9.58 15.31 -14.42
CA GLU A 19 -9.58 16.17 -15.62
C GLU A 19 -8.41 15.89 -16.55
N LYS A 20 -7.45 15.08 -16.11
CA LYS A 20 -6.25 14.78 -16.90
C LYS A 20 -6.53 13.77 -18.01
N ASN A 21 -5.92 14.01 -19.18
CA ASN A 21 -5.97 13.07 -20.30
C ASN A 21 -5.08 11.83 -20.04
N LYS A 22 -5.18 10.83 -20.91
CA LYS A 22 -4.45 9.55 -20.76
C LYS A 22 -2.93 9.71 -20.72
N ASP A 23 -2.37 10.64 -21.51
CA ASP A 23 -0.92 10.83 -21.57
C ASP A 23 -0.40 11.56 -20.34
N GLN A 24 -1.14 12.53 -19.81
CA GLN A 24 -0.85 13.19 -18.54
C GLN A 24 -0.92 12.19 -17.37
N MET A 25 -1.97 11.35 -17.32
CA MET A 25 -2.09 10.30 -16.32
C MET A 25 -0.98 9.25 -16.39
N ARG A 26 -0.50 8.92 -17.61
CA ARG A 26 0.63 7.98 -17.77
C ARG A 26 1.91 8.54 -17.16
N LYS A 27 2.18 9.83 -17.26
CA LYS A 27 3.35 10.46 -16.63
C LYS A 27 3.27 10.43 -15.11
N ILE A 28 2.07 10.64 -14.56
CA ILE A 28 1.85 10.62 -13.10
C ILE A 28 1.97 9.21 -12.55
N ARG A 29 1.31 8.23 -13.18
CA ARG A 29 1.33 6.82 -12.75
C ARG A 29 2.70 6.20 -12.98
N GLY A 30 3.35 5.81 -11.91
CA GLY A 30 4.70 5.23 -11.90
C GLY A 30 5.82 6.27 -11.79
N GLY A 31 5.62 7.49 -12.29
CA GLY A 31 6.61 8.57 -12.16
C GLY A 31 6.47 9.37 -10.87
N GLU A 32 5.25 9.81 -10.55
CA GLU A 32 4.98 10.64 -9.36
C GLU A 32 4.16 9.90 -8.30
N ILE A 33 3.22 9.05 -8.72
CA ILE A 33 2.41 8.20 -7.85
C ILE A 33 2.65 6.77 -8.25
N ALA A 34 3.17 5.95 -7.33
CA ALA A 34 3.34 4.52 -7.50
C ALA A 34 2.39 3.74 -6.60
N MET A 35 2.12 2.48 -6.94
CA MET A 35 1.22 1.62 -6.18
C MET A 35 1.79 0.21 -6.06
N ILE A 36 1.72 -0.33 -4.86
CA ILE A 36 1.95 -1.74 -4.55
C ILE A 36 0.57 -2.38 -4.36
N PHE A 37 0.25 -3.36 -5.19
CA PHE A 37 -1.03 -4.07 -5.15
C PHE A 37 -1.01 -5.23 -4.16
N GLN A 38 -2.18 -5.65 -3.72
CA GLN A 38 -2.41 -6.69 -2.73
C GLN A 38 -1.74 -8.04 -3.04
N GLU A 39 -1.66 -8.42 -4.33
CA GLU A 39 -1.11 -9.71 -4.74
C GLU A 39 0.19 -9.57 -5.54
N PRO A 40 1.37 -9.95 -4.95
CA PRO A 40 2.65 -9.93 -5.67
C PRO A 40 2.69 -10.87 -6.88
N MET A 41 1.89 -11.93 -6.84
CA MET A 41 1.87 -12.97 -7.87
C MET A 41 1.26 -12.48 -9.18
N THR A 42 0.29 -11.59 -9.12
CA THR A 42 -0.42 -11.04 -10.28
C THR A 42 0.23 -9.77 -10.83
N SER A 43 1.04 -9.09 -10.00
CA SER A 43 1.67 -7.80 -10.35
C SER A 43 2.97 -7.95 -11.13
N LEU A 44 3.73 -9.03 -10.93
CA LEU A 44 4.93 -9.31 -11.71
C LEU A 44 4.61 -10.19 -12.92
N ASN A 45 4.99 -9.74 -14.10
CA ASN A 45 4.81 -10.51 -15.32
C ASN A 45 5.76 -11.73 -15.33
N PRO A 46 5.24 -12.99 -15.34
CA PRO A 46 6.06 -14.19 -15.21
C PRO A 46 6.99 -14.47 -16.40
N VAL A 47 6.73 -13.88 -17.56
CA VAL A 47 7.52 -14.11 -18.79
C VAL A 47 8.66 -13.12 -19.00
N PHE A 48 8.79 -12.12 -18.10
CA PHE A 48 9.90 -11.18 -18.11
C PHE A 48 10.77 -11.33 -16.87
N THR A 49 12.09 -11.11 -17.05
CA THR A 49 13.01 -11.08 -15.90
C THR A 49 12.73 -9.89 -15.00
N VAL A 50 13.12 -10.01 -13.74
CA VAL A 50 12.99 -8.94 -12.72
C VAL A 50 13.60 -7.64 -13.21
N GLY A 51 14.83 -7.67 -13.68
CA GLY A 51 15.53 -6.48 -14.15
C GLY A 51 14.85 -5.82 -15.35
N LYS A 52 14.29 -6.62 -16.28
CA LYS A 52 13.57 -6.08 -17.43
C LYS A 52 12.35 -5.28 -17.02
N GLN A 53 11.60 -5.74 -16.01
CA GLN A 53 10.40 -5.07 -15.52
C GLN A 53 10.74 -3.77 -14.79
N ILE A 54 11.78 -3.75 -13.95
CA ILE A 54 12.24 -2.51 -13.29
C ILE A 54 12.76 -1.52 -14.33
N MET A 55 13.57 -1.98 -15.30
CA MET A 55 14.07 -1.13 -16.37
C MET A 55 12.98 -0.55 -17.25
N GLU A 56 11.87 -1.26 -17.46
CA GLU A 56 10.73 -0.75 -18.23
C GLU A 56 10.12 0.47 -17.55
N ALA A 57 9.87 0.42 -16.23
CA ALA A 57 9.39 1.56 -15.46
C ALA A 57 10.36 2.75 -15.55
N LEU A 58 11.65 2.52 -15.34
CA LEU A 58 12.67 3.56 -15.44
C LEU A 58 12.71 4.23 -16.82
N ARG A 59 12.66 3.46 -17.89
CA ARG A 59 12.70 3.98 -19.28
C ARG A 59 11.44 4.72 -19.69
N LEU A 60 10.30 4.43 -19.05
CA LEU A 60 9.04 5.14 -19.31
C LEU A 60 8.93 6.47 -18.57
N HIS A 61 9.59 6.59 -17.41
CA HIS A 61 9.39 7.71 -16.48
C HIS A 61 10.66 8.52 -16.20
N THR A 62 11.81 8.13 -16.76
CA THR A 62 13.08 8.85 -16.61
C THR A 62 13.81 8.96 -17.94
N ASP A 63 14.75 9.90 -18.04
CA ASP A 63 15.60 10.09 -19.23
C ASP A 63 16.88 9.21 -19.18
N LEU A 64 16.88 8.14 -18.38
CA LEU A 64 18.03 7.25 -18.25
C LEU A 64 18.24 6.43 -19.54
N ASP A 65 19.47 6.38 -20.01
CA ASP A 65 19.88 5.44 -21.05
C ASP A 65 19.82 3.99 -20.51
N LYS A 66 20.01 3.03 -21.40
CA LYS A 66 19.86 1.60 -21.06
C LYS A 66 20.84 1.15 -19.97
N GLU A 67 22.08 1.61 -19.99
CA GLU A 67 23.11 1.22 -19.02
C GLU A 67 22.83 1.83 -17.65
N LYS A 68 22.53 3.11 -17.58
CA LYS A 68 22.14 3.79 -16.34
C LYS A 68 20.84 3.23 -15.75
N ALA A 69 19.84 2.90 -16.59
CA ALA A 69 18.63 2.23 -16.13
C ALA A 69 18.91 0.85 -15.52
N LYS A 70 19.87 0.09 -16.07
CA LYS A 70 20.31 -1.19 -15.52
C LYS A 70 21.02 -1.00 -14.18
N GLU A 71 21.96 -0.05 -14.11
CA GLU A 71 22.66 0.30 -12.85
C GLU A 71 21.66 0.68 -11.76
N ARG A 72 20.71 1.58 -12.09
CA ARG A 72 19.65 1.99 -11.17
C ARG A 72 18.76 0.83 -10.74
N ALA A 73 18.38 -0.07 -11.64
CA ALA A 73 17.60 -1.24 -11.31
C ALA A 73 18.33 -2.19 -10.33
N ILE A 74 19.64 -2.40 -10.53
CA ILE A 74 20.46 -3.19 -9.60
C ILE A 74 20.61 -2.48 -8.25
N GLU A 75 20.79 -1.15 -8.26
CA GLU A 75 20.81 -0.34 -7.03
C GLU A 75 19.50 -0.51 -6.24
N MET A 76 18.35 -0.43 -6.91
CA MET A 76 17.05 -0.63 -6.27
C MET A 76 16.90 -2.02 -5.66
N LEU A 77 17.37 -3.08 -6.35
CA LEU A 77 17.40 -4.42 -5.79
C LEU A 77 18.29 -4.54 -4.54
N LYS A 78 19.39 -3.80 -4.49
CA LYS A 78 20.25 -3.71 -3.29
C LYS A 78 19.53 -2.97 -2.15
N LEU A 79 18.86 -1.87 -2.46
CA LEU A 79 18.11 -1.07 -1.49
C LEU A 79 16.99 -1.88 -0.81
N VAL A 80 16.30 -2.73 -1.56
CA VAL A 80 15.29 -3.63 -0.98
C VAL A 80 15.87 -4.92 -0.39
N LYS A 81 17.18 -4.97 -0.18
CA LYS A 81 17.89 -6.08 0.48
C LYS A 81 17.72 -7.44 -0.23
N ILE A 82 17.65 -7.45 -1.57
CA ILE A 82 17.68 -8.68 -2.39
C ILE A 82 19.12 -9.23 -2.41
N PRO A 83 19.34 -10.49 -2.01
CA PRO A 83 20.68 -11.11 -2.07
C PRO A 83 21.10 -11.37 -3.52
N LEU A 84 22.39 -11.15 -3.84
CA LEU A 84 22.96 -11.34 -5.18
C LEU A 84 22.18 -10.58 -6.28
N PRO A 85 21.99 -9.27 -6.18
CA PRO A 85 21.07 -8.51 -7.00
C PRO A 85 21.39 -8.57 -8.50
N GLU A 86 22.66 -8.64 -8.88
CA GLU A 86 23.12 -8.80 -10.27
C GLU A 86 22.68 -10.15 -10.88
N LYS A 87 22.64 -11.21 -10.07
CA LYS A 87 22.11 -12.52 -10.47
C LYS A 87 20.59 -12.46 -10.57
N ARG A 88 19.93 -11.97 -9.52
CA ARG A 88 18.45 -11.87 -9.43
C ARG A 88 17.85 -10.98 -10.48
N PHE A 89 18.59 -9.97 -10.95
CA PHE A 89 18.20 -9.11 -12.07
C PHE A 89 17.84 -9.91 -13.33
N ASN A 90 18.54 -11.01 -13.59
CA ASN A 90 18.34 -11.87 -14.76
C ASN A 90 17.36 -13.02 -14.51
N GLU A 91 16.86 -13.20 -13.31
CA GLU A 91 15.93 -14.27 -12.95
C GLU A 91 14.46 -13.85 -13.21
N TYR A 92 13.60 -14.85 -13.32
CA TYR A 92 12.17 -14.67 -13.50
C TYR A 92 11.45 -14.68 -12.13
N PRO A 93 10.25 -14.08 -12.01
CA PRO A 93 9.51 -14.05 -10.75
C PRO A 93 9.28 -15.42 -10.10
N HIS A 94 9.04 -16.47 -10.88
CA HIS A 94 8.82 -17.82 -10.35
C HIS A 94 10.06 -18.46 -9.70
N GLN A 95 11.27 -17.92 -9.95
CA GLN A 95 12.52 -18.36 -9.33
C GLN A 95 12.78 -17.70 -7.97
N LEU A 96 11.91 -16.79 -7.54
CA LEU A 96 12.02 -16.03 -6.30
C LEU A 96 11.00 -16.52 -5.24
N SER A 97 11.37 -16.44 -3.97
CA SER A 97 10.42 -16.64 -2.85
C SER A 97 9.35 -15.55 -2.81
N GLY A 98 8.26 -15.76 -2.07
CA GLY A 98 7.19 -14.79 -1.90
C GLY A 98 7.70 -13.43 -1.39
N GLY A 99 8.46 -13.42 -0.30
CA GLY A 99 9.06 -12.21 0.25
C GLY A 99 10.06 -11.53 -0.70
N MET A 100 10.80 -12.28 -1.51
CA MET A 100 11.66 -11.70 -2.55
C MET A 100 10.85 -11.04 -3.67
N ARG A 101 9.75 -11.65 -4.10
CA ARG A 101 8.83 -11.04 -5.09
C ARG A 101 8.24 -9.74 -4.57
N GLN A 102 7.83 -9.71 -3.29
CA GLN A 102 7.34 -8.49 -2.65
C GLN A 102 8.41 -7.39 -2.65
N ARG A 103 9.65 -7.71 -2.28
CA ARG A 103 10.77 -6.76 -2.33
C ARG A 103 11.04 -6.25 -3.74
N VAL A 104 10.93 -7.10 -4.76
CA VAL A 104 11.05 -6.69 -6.17
C VAL A 104 9.93 -5.72 -6.57
N MET A 105 8.69 -5.95 -6.14
CA MET A 105 7.58 -5.01 -6.39
C MET A 105 7.84 -3.65 -5.74
N ILE A 106 8.33 -3.63 -4.51
CA ILE A 106 8.72 -2.39 -3.82
C ILE A 106 9.85 -1.69 -4.61
N ALA A 107 10.87 -2.43 -5.05
CA ALA A 107 11.94 -1.88 -5.87
C ALA A 107 11.43 -1.28 -7.17
N MET A 108 10.50 -1.95 -7.84
CA MET A 108 9.88 -1.46 -9.08
C MET A 108 9.05 -0.20 -8.83
N ALA A 109 8.20 -0.19 -7.80
CA ALA A 109 7.36 0.95 -7.45
C ALA A 109 8.19 2.21 -7.09
N LEU A 110 9.28 2.03 -6.35
CA LEU A 110 10.14 3.13 -5.89
C LEU A 110 11.27 3.49 -6.87
N SER A 111 11.44 2.77 -7.98
CA SER A 111 12.58 2.96 -8.90
C SER A 111 12.67 4.36 -9.50
N CYS A 112 11.51 5.00 -9.73
CA CYS A 112 11.40 6.34 -10.29
C CYS A 112 11.34 7.45 -9.22
N ASN A 113 11.58 7.15 -7.95
CA ASN A 113 11.47 8.08 -6.81
C ASN A 113 10.11 8.81 -6.78
N PRO A 114 8.98 8.10 -6.70
CA PRO A 114 7.66 8.72 -6.67
C PRO A 114 7.49 9.58 -5.41
N LYS A 115 6.66 10.62 -5.50
CA LYS A 115 6.32 11.47 -4.35
C LYS A 115 5.30 10.80 -3.43
N LEU A 116 4.45 9.93 -3.98
CA LEU A 116 3.45 9.17 -3.24
C LEU A 116 3.54 7.69 -3.59
N LEU A 117 3.65 6.85 -2.59
CA LEU A 117 3.51 5.40 -2.68
C LEU A 117 2.20 4.97 -2.03
N ILE A 118 1.31 4.34 -2.80
CA ILE A 118 0.09 3.72 -2.29
C ILE A 118 0.38 2.24 -2.08
N CYS A 119 0.20 1.75 -0.85
CA CYS A 119 0.38 0.35 -0.48
C CYS A 119 -1.00 -0.25 -0.17
N ASP A 120 -1.53 -1.09 -1.05
CA ASP A 120 -2.80 -1.76 -0.88
C ASP A 120 -2.56 -3.16 -0.32
N GLU A 121 -2.75 -3.31 1.00
CA GLU A 121 -2.47 -4.54 1.76
C GLU A 121 -1.12 -5.19 1.42
N PRO A 122 0.01 -4.46 1.54
CA PRO A 122 1.29 -4.89 0.97
C PRO A 122 1.89 -6.12 1.64
N THR A 123 1.32 -6.58 2.74
CA THR A 123 1.82 -7.72 3.54
C THR A 123 0.84 -8.88 3.61
N THR A 124 -0.31 -8.79 2.96
CA THR A 124 -1.29 -9.88 2.88
C THR A 124 -0.64 -11.12 2.25
N ALA A 125 -0.94 -12.29 2.79
CA ALA A 125 -0.37 -13.59 2.42
C ALA A 125 1.14 -13.77 2.68
N LEU A 126 1.76 -12.94 3.53
CA LEU A 126 3.11 -13.14 4.05
C LEU A 126 3.04 -13.68 5.49
N ASP A 127 4.06 -14.43 5.90
CA ASP A 127 4.21 -14.78 7.30
C ASP A 127 4.60 -13.55 8.15
N VAL A 128 4.28 -13.58 9.44
CA VAL A 128 4.44 -12.45 10.37
C VAL A 128 5.86 -11.89 10.38
N THR A 129 6.86 -12.76 10.27
CA THR A 129 8.27 -12.32 10.26
C THR A 129 8.62 -11.55 9.00
N ILE A 130 8.16 -12.02 7.84
CA ILE A 130 8.38 -11.33 6.56
C ILE A 130 7.55 -10.04 6.50
N GLN A 131 6.33 -10.04 7.06
CA GLN A 131 5.49 -8.86 7.16
C GLN A 131 6.23 -7.72 7.88
N ALA A 132 6.74 -7.96 9.10
CA ALA A 132 7.52 -6.96 9.85
C ALA A 132 8.71 -6.43 9.04
N GLN A 133 9.48 -7.33 8.41
CA GLN A 133 10.62 -6.93 7.56
C GLN A 133 10.23 -6.07 6.34
N ILE A 134 9.04 -6.27 5.77
CA ILE A 134 8.53 -5.46 4.65
C ILE A 134 8.09 -4.08 5.13
N LEU A 135 7.44 -4.00 6.30
CA LEU A 135 7.04 -2.72 6.90
C LEU A 135 8.25 -1.86 7.28
N ASP A 136 9.23 -2.45 7.96
CA ASP A 136 10.51 -1.81 8.25
C ASP A 136 11.19 -1.28 6.99
N LEU A 137 11.21 -2.10 5.92
CA LEU A 137 11.79 -1.71 4.65
C LEU A 137 11.06 -0.52 4.01
N ILE A 138 9.71 -0.51 4.03
CA ILE A 138 8.92 0.61 3.50
C ILE A 138 9.21 1.88 4.29
N ASN A 139 9.28 1.82 5.63
CA ASN A 139 9.61 2.95 6.49
C ASN A 139 11.02 3.48 6.21
N GLU A 140 12.03 2.60 6.13
CA GLU A 140 13.40 2.98 5.80
C GLU A 140 13.47 3.71 4.44
N LEU A 141 12.75 3.20 3.44
CA LEU A 141 12.74 3.78 2.09
C LEU A 141 11.90 5.06 2.00
N LYS A 142 10.80 5.19 2.77
CA LYS A 142 10.01 6.43 2.94
C LYS A 142 10.94 7.58 3.34
N GLU A 143 11.73 7.40 4.39
CA GLU A 143 12.67 8.43 4.88
C GLU A 143 13.78 8.69 3.88
N LYS A 144 14.43 7.63 3.37
CA LYS A 144 15.59 7.73 2.48
C LYS A 144 15.30 8.41 1.15
N LEU A 145 14.11 8.17 0.59
CA LEU A 145 13.69 8.70 -0.72
C LEU A 145 12.80 9.94 -0.61
N GLY A 146 12.34 10.31 0.58
CA GLY A 146 11.41 11.43 0.79
C GLY A 146 10.04 11.18 0.16
N THR A 147 9.60 9.92 0.12
CA THR A 147 8.32 9.51 -0.46
C THR A 147 7.24 9.48 0.62
N SER A 148 6.09 10.11 0.39
CA SER A 148 4.91 9.94 1.24
C SER A 148 4.30 8.56 1.03
N VAL A 149 3.82 7.90 2.08
CA VAL A 149 3.20 6.58 2.00
C VAL A 149 1.74 6.65 2.43
N MET A 150 0.84 6.15 1.58
CA MET A 150 -0.55 5.88 1.91
C MET A 150 -0.72 4.36 2.07
N MET A 151 -0.92 3.91 3.31
CA MET A 151 -1.12 2.50 3.63
C MET A 151 -2.62 2.19 3.69
N ILE A 152 -3.07 1.19 2.95
CA ILE A 152 -4.41 0.62 3.03
C ILE A 152 -4.26 -0.76 3.67
N THR A 153 -4.86 -0.97 4.83
CA THR A 153 -4.80 -2.25 5.55
C THR A 153 -5.98 -2.40 6.50
N HIS A 154 -6.31 -3.62 6.83
CA HIS A 154 -7.25 -3.96 7.90
C HIS A 154 -6.53 -4.37 9.19
N ASP A 155 -5.20 -4.40 9.19
CA ASP A 155 -4.38 -4.75 10.35
C ASP A 155 -4.09 -3.51 11.19
N LEU A 156 -4.78 -3.40 12.33
CA LEU A 156 -4.64 -2.27 13.25
C LEU A 156 -3.26 -2.23 13.93
N GLY A 157 -2.60 -3.38 14.10
CA GLY A 157 -1.23 -3.44 14.62
C GLY A 157 -0.25 -2.76 13.68
N VAL A 158 -0.39 -2.99 12.36
CA VAL A 158 0.41 -2.30 11.34
C VAL A 158 0.17 -0.79 11.38
N ILE A 159 -1.09 -0.35 11.49
CA ILE A 159 -1.42 1.08 11.55
C ILE A 159 -0.79 1.73 12.77
N ALA A 160 -0.89 1.11 13.95
CA ALA A 160 -0.31 1.63 15.19
C ALA A 160 1.21 1.81 15.12
N GLU A 161 1.90 1.00 14.32
CA GLU A 161 3.36 1.01 14.21
C GLU A 161 3.87 2.03 13.19
N VAL A 162 3.14 2.27 12.08
CA VAL A 162 3.70 2.98 10.91
C VAL A 162 2.97 4.27 10.55
N ALA A 163 1.76 4.51 11.06
CA ALA A 163 0.93 5.63 10.62
C ALA A 163 1.15 6.89 11.46
N ASP A 164 1.28 8.03 10.78
CA ASP A 164 1.23 9.36 11.40
C ASP A 164 -0.24 9.80 11.58
N ASP A 165 -1.04 9.67 10.51
CA ASP A 165 -2.47 9.98 10.46
C ASP A 165 -3.28 8.76 10.02
N VAL A 166 -4.48 8.61 10.57
CA VAL A 166 -5.36 7.48 10.29
C VAL A 166 -6.72 7.94 9.80
N MET A 167 -7.19 7.32 8.73
CA MET A 167 -8.52 7.51 8.17
C MET A 167 -9.30 6.20 8.29
N VAL A 168 -10.33 6.18 9.12
CA VAL A 168 -11.19 5.00 9.28
C VAL A 168 -12.35 5.08 8.30
N MET A 169 -12.54 4.02 7.53
CA MET A 169 -13.61 3.93 6.54
C MET A 169 -14.60 2.82 6.89
N TYR A 170 -15.89 3.09 6.69
CA TYR A 170 -16.97 2.12 6.83
C TYR A 170 -17.98 2.28 5.70
N ALA A 171 -18.35 1.19 5.05
CA ALA A 171 -19.31 1.18 3.94
C ALA A 171 -19.02 2.25 2.86
N GLY A 172 -17.73 2.43 2.48
CA GLY A 172 -17.28 3.37 1.45
C GLY A 172 -17.24 4.83 1.88
N LYS A 173 -17.46 5.15 3.17
CA LYS A 173 -17.39 6.51 3.71
C LYS A 173 -16.33 6.62 4.77
N VAL A 174 -15.67 7.79 4.84
CA VAL A 174 -14.82 8.16 5.98
C VAL A 174 -15.72 8.41 7.17
N VAL A 175 -15.49 7.70 8.26
CA VAL A 175 -16.26 7.81 9.51
C VAL A 175 -15.47 8.51 10.60
N GLU A 176 -14.14 8.41 10.57
CA GLU A 176 -13.25 9.11 11.49
C GLU A 176 -11.91 9.40 10.83
N TYR A 177 -11.25 10.51 11.21
CA TYR A 177 -9.92 10.91 10.79
C TYR A 177 -9.23 11.66 11.94
N GLY A 178 -7.97 11.35 12.18
CA GLY A 178 -7.15 11.99 13.20
C GLY A 178 -5.71 11.46 13.20
N SER A 179 -4.89 11.96 14.12
CA SER A 179 -3.59 11.38 14.40
C SER A 179 -3.73 9.92 14.84
N ALA A 180 -2.69 9.11 14.64
CA ALA A 180 -2.71 7.73 15.13
C ALA A 180 -3.02 7.69 16.64
N ASP A 181 -2.37 8.55 17.44
CA ASP A 181 -2.60 8.64 18.89
C ASP A 181 -4.08 8.90 19.22
N ASP A 182 -4.72 9.88 18.56
CA ASP A 182 -6.13 10.21 18.80
C ASP A 182 -7.06 9.02 18.48
N ILE A 183 -6.80 8.34 17.37
CA ILE A 183 -7.62 7.21 16.91
C ILE A 183 -7.47 6.00 17.84
N PHE A 184 -6.26 5.73 18.34
CA PHE A 184 -6.01 4.58 19.22
C PHE A 184 -6.37 4.84 20.67
N GLU A 185 -6.11 6.06 21.20
CA GLU A 185 -6.34 6.37 22.61
C GLU A 185 -7.75 6.89 22.89
N SER A 186 -8.36 7.62 21.96
CA SER A 186 -9.64 8.32 22.16
C SER A 186 -10.55 8.30 20.94
N PRO A 187 -10.89 7.10 20.40
CA PRO A 187 -11.78 6.97 19.24
C PRO A 187 -13.17 7.55 19.56
N LYS A 188 -13.72 8.32 18.62
CA LYS A 188 -15.01 9.02 18.80
C LYS A 188 -16.15 8.32 18.07
N HIS A 189 -15.88 7.72 16.92
CA HIS A 189 -16.92 7.02 16.17
C HIS A 189 -17.15 5.61 16.76
N PRO A 190 -18.40 5.17 16.96
CA PRO A 190 -18.70 3.84 17.54
C PRO A 190 -18.07 2.65 16.80
N TYR A 191 -17.94 2.75 15.48
CA TYR A 191 -17.25 1.72 14.69
C TYR A 191 -15.76 1.66 15.03
N THR A 192 -15.08 2.81 15.13
CA THR A 192 -13.66 2.88 15.50
C THR A 192 -13.45 2.32 16.91
N SER A 193 -14.29 2.73 17.89
CA SER A 193 -14.25 2.18 19.24
C SER A 193 -14.46 0.66 19.25
N GLY A 194 -15.40 0.17 18.43
CA GLY A 194 -15.63 -1.26 18.27
C GLY A 194 -14.41 -1.99 17.71
N LEU A 195 -13.73 -1.43 16.71
CA LEU A 195 -12.50 -2.00 16.16
C LEU A 195 -11.40 -2.06 17.21
N MET A 196 -11.19 -1.00 18.00
CA MET A 196 -10.17 -0.96 19.06
C MET A 196 -10.45 -2.01 20.15
N ASN A 197 -11.71 -2.25 20.50
CA ASN A 197 -12.10 -3.28 21.48
C ASN A 197 -11.96 -4.72 20.95
N CYS A 198 -11.87 -4.91 19.65
CA CYS A 198 -11.62 -6.23 19.04
C CYS A 198 -10.12 -6.59 19.01
N ILE A 199 -9.20 -5.67 19.35
CA ILE A 199 -7.76 -5.94 19.41
C ILE A 199 -7.44 -6.70 20.69
N PRO A 200 -6.79 -7.90 20.61
CA PRO A 200 -6.33 -8.60 21.81
C PRO A 200 -5.33 -7.75 22.58
N LYS A 201 -5.55 -7.56 23.87
CA LYS A 201 -4.60 -6.88 24.75
C LYS A 201 -3.70 -7.90 25.42
N LEU A 202 -2.41 -7.60 25.54
CA LEU A 202 -1.43 -8.47 26.22
C LEU A 202 -1.79 -8.73 27.71
N THR A 203 -2.67 -7.90 28.26
CA THR A 203 -3.16 -8.00 29.65
C THR A 203 -4.44 -8.83 29.78
N ASP A 204 -5.03 -9.28 28.66
CA ASP A 204 -6.25 -10.08 28.70
C ASP A 204 -5.92 -11.47 29.25
N GLU A 205 -6.69 -11.93 30.25
CA GLU A 205 -6.55 -13.29 30.81
C GLU A 205 -6.90 -14.33 29.73
N ASP A 206 -6.24 -15.47 29.73
CA ASP A 206 -6.26 -16.56 28.72
C ASP A 206 -7.65 -17.07 28.26
N HIS A 207 -8.75 -16.55 28.79
CA HIS A 207 -10.12 -16.99 28.48
C HIS A 207 -11.10 -15.83 28.21
N THR A 208 -10.63 -14.58 28.05
CA THR A 208 -11.53 -13.47 27.78
C THR A 208 -11.99 -13.53 26.32
N ARG A 209 -13.30 -13.69 26.11
CA ARG A 209 -13.88 -13.65 24.77
C ARG A 209 -13.73 -12.23 24.22
N LEU A 210 -13.07 -12.10 23.07
CA LEU A 210 -12.95 -10.82 22.38
C LEU A 210 -14.33 -10.24 22.06
N ASP A 211 -14.46 -8.94 22.20
CA ASP A 211 -15.65 -8.22 21.76
C ASP A 211 -15.83 -8.37 20.25
N VAL A 212 -17.07 -8.44 19.81
CA VAL A 212 -17.43 -8.58 18.40
C VAL A 212 -18.34 -7.44 18.01
N ILE A 213 -18.02 -6.76 16.92
CA ILE A 213 -18.93 -5.77 16.35
C ILE A 213 -20.15 -6.51 15.81
N LYS A 214 -21.33 -6.22 16.38
CA LYS A 214 -22.58 -6.87 16.01
C LYS A 214 -23.10 -6.32 14.67
N GLY A 215 -23.78 -7.17 13.90
CA GLY A 215 -24.38 -6.80 12.61
C GLY A 215 -23.45 -7.10 11.43
N MET A 216 -23.89 -6.68 10.25
CA MET A 216 -23.16 -6.81 8.98
C MET A 216 -23.12 -5.46 8.29
N VAL A 217 -22.07 -5.24 7.46
CA VAL A 217 -22.00 -4.04 6.62
C VAL A 217 -23.23 -4.04 5.67
N PRO A 218 -24.02 -2.95 5.63
CA PRO A 218 -25.17 -2.89 4.75
C PRO A 218 -24.75 -3.00 3.30
N SER A 219 -25.54 -3.73 2.50
CA SER A 219 -25.33 -3.80 1.05
C SER A 219 -25.64 -2.45 0.40
N PHE A 220 -25.03 -2.16 -0.75
CA PHE A 220 -25.18 -0.87 -1.42
C PHE A 220 -26.63 -0.53 -1.83
N ASP A 221 -27.45 -1.53 -2.06
CA ASP A 221 -28.88 -1.39 -2.36
C ASP A 221 -29.76 -1.18 -1.10
N GLN A 222 -29.22 -1.42 0.09
CA GLN A 222 -29.92 -1.29 1.38
C GLN A 222 -29.27 -0.28 2.30
N MET A 223 -28.53 0.69 1.76
CA MET A 223 -27.86 1.74 2.54
C MET A 223 -28.89 2.59 3.30
N PRO A 224 -28.74 2.75 4.62
CA PRO A 224 -29.61 3.61 5.41
C PRO A 224 -29.42 5.09 5.03
N LYS A 225 -30.48 5.92 5.25
CA LYS A 225 -30.43 7.37 4.97
C LYS A 225 -29.54 8.15 5.94
N GLY A 226 -29.11 7.56 7.03
CA GLY A 226 -28.26 8.17 8.05
C GLY A 226 -26.86 7.58 8.10
N CYS A 227 -26.33 7.44 9.31
CA CYS A 227 -25.07 6.75 9.56
C CYS A 227 -25.21 5.27 9.20
N ALA A 228 -24.33 4.76 8.32
CA ALA A 228 -24.39 3.37 7.87
C ALA A 228 -24.07 2.35 8.98
N PHE A 229 -23.44 2.80 10.07
CA PHE A 229 -23.12 1.97 11.23
C PHE A 229 -24.20 1.98 12.32
N CYS A 230 -25.10 2.96 12.29
CA CYS A 230 -26.22 3.05 13.23
C CYS A 230 -27.45 2.43 12.58
N PRO A 231 -27.89 1.21 12.98
CA PRO A 231 -29.11 0.59 12.47
C PRO A 231 -30.38 1.25 12.97
#